data_6004df2479eef32054cedaa7bf6b7c91
#
_entry.id   6004df2479eef32054cedaa7bf6b7c91
#
_cell.length_a   1.000
_cell.length_b   1.000
_cell.length_c   1.000
_cell.angle_alpha   90.00
_cell.angle_beta   90.00
_cell.angle_gamma   90.00
#
_symmetry.space_group_name_H-M   'P 1'
#
loop_
_entity.id
_entity.type
_entity.pdbx_description
1 polymer ?
#
loop_
_entity_poly.entity_id
_entity_poly.type
_entity_poly.pdbx_seq_one_letter_code
_entity_poly.pdbx_strand_id
1 'polypeptide(L)'
;MITIKKMAELLGTSTTTVSNVIHGKEGEVSPVMVEKVKKLIEEYDYVPNRNARNLASNRSGIIGLAMKASENKYDNFVKDPFAGELIGAVERFVRAKGYFTMLYVSSDIGEIISSVSSWNVDGLILLGMQKEDGELLNQKMKKPMVFVDAYFEDVPFEYVNVGIDDRKGGREITEYLIQSGHQ
;
A
#
# COMPACT_ATOMS: atom_id res chain seq x y z
N MET A 1 -22.72 -16.00 -9.87
CA MET A 1 -21.60 -15.23 -10.48
C MET A 1 -20.86 -16.20 -11.40
N ILE A 2 -20.67 -15.83 -12.67
CA ILE A 2 -19.94 -16.67 -13.63
C ILE A 2 -18.44 -16.71 -13.29
N THR A 3 -17.77 -17.80 -13.63
CA THR A 3 -16.31 -17.96 -13.41
C THR A 3 -15.58 -18.08 -14.75
N ILE A 4 -14.27 -17.80 -14.76
CA ILE A 4 -13.41 -17.99 -15.94
C ILE A 4 -13.56 -19.42 -16.51
N LYS A 5 -13.64 -20.41 -15.64
CA LYS A 5 -13.85 -21.82 -16.02
C LYS A 5 -15.18 -22.00 -16.76
N LYS A 6 -16.26 -21.40 -16.23
CA LYS A 6 -17.58 -21.50 -16.85
C LYS A 6 -17.68 -20.76 -18.17
N MET A 7 -17.03 -19.60 -18.31
CA MET A 7 -16.92 -18.91 -19.61
C MET A 7 -16.15 -19.75 -20.64
N ALA A 8 -15.05 -20.37 -20.24
CA ALA A 8 -14.26 -21.25 -21.12
C ALA A 8 -15.09 -22.45 -21.61
N GLU A 9 -15.88 -23.07 -20.73
CA GLU A 9 -16.82 -24.14 -21.09
C GLU A 9 -17.88 -23.67 -22.10
N LEU A 10 -18.51 -22.53 -21.84
CA LEU A 10 -19.55 -21.97 -22.72
C LEU A 10 -19.02 -21.60 -24.13
N LEU A 11 -17.78 -21.17 -24.20
CA LEU A 11 -17.14 -20.76 -25.47
C LEU A 11 -16.36 -21.88 -26.16
N GLY A 12 -16.28 -23.06 -25.54
CA GLY A 12 -15.50 -24.17 -26.09
C GLY A 12 -14.00 -23.85 -26.21
N THR A 13 -13.45 -23.09 -25.24
CA THR A 13 -12.05 -22.63 -25.26
C THR A 13 -11.33 -22.94 -23.95
N SER A 14 -10.06 -22.55 -23.83
CA SER A 14 -9.30 -22.73 -22.60
C SER A 14 -9.53 -21.59 -21.60
N THR A 15 -9.35 -21.88 -20.31
CA THR A 15 -9.33 -20.85 -19.26
C THR A 15 -8.23 -19.82 -19.47
N THR A 16 -7.11 -20.22 -20.08
CA THR A 16 -6.01 -19.33 -20.45
C THR A 16 -6.45 -18.30 -21.50
N THR A 17 -7.18 -18.76 -22.53
CA THR A 17 -7.71 -17.86 -23.59
C THR A 17 -8.64 -16.81 -22.98
N VAL A 18 -9.59 -17.22 -22.13
CA VAL A 18 -10.51 -16.29 -21.45
C VAL A 18 -9.73 -15.33 -20.54
N SER A 19 -8.76 -15.85 -19.79
CA SER A 19 -7.91 -15.04 -18.92
C SER A 19 -7.09 -14.00 -19.69
N ASN A 20 -6.53 -14.35 -20.85
CA ASN A 20 -5.77 -13.42 -21.68
C ASN A 20 -6.63 -12.24 -22.14
N VAL A 21 -7.88 -12.47 -22.56
CA VAL A 21 -8.80 -11.39 -22.92
C VAL A 21 -9.13 -10.50 -21.73
N ILE A 22 -9.46 -11.10 -20.58
CA ILE A 22 -9.78 -10.37 -19.34
C ILE A 22 -8.61 -9.47 -18.90
N HIS A 23 -7.37 -9.87 -19.19
CA HIS A 23 -6.15 -9.15 -18.79
C HIS A 23 -5.53 -8.30 -19.91
N GLY A 24 -6.25 -8.09 -21.03
CA GLY A 24 -5.79 -7.22 -22.13
C GLY A 24 -4.67 -7.81 -22.99
N LYS A 25 -4.38 -9.12 -22.88
CA LYS A 25 -3.44 -9.84 -23.76
C LYS A 25 -4.14 -10.34 -25.03
N GLU A 26 -4.85 -9.42 -25.68
CA GLU A 26 -5.71 -9.75 -26.82
C GLU A 26 -4.93 -10.23 -28.06
N GLY A 27 -3.67 -9.81 -28.20
CA GLY A 27 -2.80 -10.24 -29.32
C GLY A 27 -2.50 -11.74 -29.36
N GLU A 28 -2.76 -12.47 -28.27
CA GLU A 28 -2.60 -13.92 -28.17
C GLU A 28 -3.91 -14.69 -28.46
N VAL A 29 -5.00 -13.98 -28.82
CA VAL A 29 -6.34 -14.54 -28.98
C VAL A 29 -6.95 -14.04 -30.29
N SER A 30 -7.70 -14.90 -30.99
CA SER A 30 -8.36 -14.49 -32.23
C SER A 30 -9.39 -13.37 -31.96
N PRO A 31 -9.54 -12.37 -32.87
CA PRO A 31 -10.49 -11.28 -32.69
C PRO A 31 -11.93 -11.74 -32.42
N VAL A 32 -12.34 -12.80 -33.08
CA VAL A 32 -13.68 -13.41 -32.89
C VAL A 32 -13.87 -13.93 -31.48
N MET A 33 -12.83 -14.53 -30.90
CA MET A 33 -12.89 -15.04 -29.53
C MET A 33 -12.85 -13.91 -28.51
N VAL A 34 -12.07 -12.86 -28.76
CA VAL A 34 -12.06 -11.64 -27.92
C VAL A 34 -13.48 -11.06 -27.81
N GLU A 35 -14.17 -10.86 -28.91
CA GLU A 35 -15.56 -10.35 -28.93
C GLU A 35 -16.52 -11.25 -28.14
N LYS A 36 -16.42 -12.57 -28.30
CA LYS A 36 -17.28 -13.52 -27.58
C LYS A 36 -17.04 -13.46 -26.07
N VAL A 37 -15.78 -13.36 -25.64
CA VAL A 37 -15.44 -13.24 -24.21
C VAL A 37 -15.94 -11.92 -23.65
N LYS A 38 -15.74 -10.79 -24.36
CA LYS A 38 -16.24 -9.47 -23.94
C LYS A 38 -17.75 -9.46 -23.77
N LYS A 39 -18.47 -10.08 -24.70
CA LYS A 39 -19.93 -10.20 -24.62
C LYS A 39 -20.38 -10.99 -23.37
N LEU A 40 -19.71 -12.08 -23.01
CA LEU A 40 -20.03 -12.80 -21.78
C LEU A 40 -19.68 -12.02 -20.51
N ILE A 41 -18.60 -11.23 -20.53
CA ILE A 41 -18.23 -10.34 -19.43
C ILE A 41 -19.37 -9.34 -19.16
N GLU A 42 -19.90 -8.70 -20.22
CA GLU A 42 -21.00 -7.75 -20.13
C GLU A 42 -22.33 -8.44 -19.74
N GLU A 43 -22.67 -9.56 -20.36
CA GLU A 43 -23.94 -10.28 -20.13
C GLU A 43 -24.06 -10.77 -18.68
N TYR A 44 -22.94 -11.16 -18.05
CA TYR A 44 -22.92 -11.71 -16.70
C TYR A 44 -22.39 -10.74 -15.64
N ASP A 45 -22.18 -9.47 -15.98
CA ASP A 45 -21.55 -8.46 -15.08
C ASP A 45 -20.31 -9.01 -14.38
N TYR A 46 -19.44 -9.67 -15.17
CA TYR A 46 -18.28 -10.34 -14.60
C TYR A 46 -17.22 -9.35 -14.14
N VAL A 47 -16.92 -9.38 -12.86
CA VAL A 47 -15.81 -8.63 -12.28
C VAL A 47 -14.64 -9.58 -12.00
N PRO A 48 -13.43 -9.32 -12.56
CA PRO A 48 -12.26 -10.14 -12.31
C PRO A 48 -11.94 -10.27 -10.83
N ASN A 49 -11.84 -11.50 -10.34
CA ASN A 49 -11.48 -11.76 -8.93
C ASN A 49 -9.98 -11.53 -8.73
N ARG A 50 -9.63 -10.45 -8.04
CA ARG A 50 -8.22 -10.12 -7.75
C ARG A 50 -7.54 -11.16 -6.86
N ASN A 51 -8.26 -11.82 -5.96
CA ASN A 51 -7.67 -12.84 -5.08
C ASN A 51 -7.11 -14.04 -5.87
N ALA A 52 -7.80 -14.48 -6.93
CA ALA A 52 -7.32 -15.54 -7.80
C ALA A 52 -6.03 -15.14 -8.56
N ARG A 53 -5.94 -13.86 -8.94
CA ARG A 53 -4.76 -13.29 -9.61
C ARG A 53 -3.58 -13.14 -8.63
N ASN A 54 -3.87 -12.68 -7.43
CA ASN A 54 -2.88 -12.46 -6.37
C ASN A 54 -2.20 -13.78 -5.96
N LEU A 55 -2.97 -14.86 -5.86
CA LEU A 55 -2.43 -16.20 -5.61
C LEU A 55 -1.42 -16.66 -6.68
N ALA A 56 -1.69 -16.35 -7.95
CA ALA A 56 -0.80 -16.72 -9.06
C ALA A 56 0.48 -15.87 -9.14
N SER A 57 0.43 -14.61 -8.70
CA SER A 57 1.55 -13.65 -8.79
C SER A 57 2.33 -13.46 -7.49
N ASN A 58 1.87 -14.04 -6.39
CA ASN A 58 2.36 -13.78 -5.02
C ASN A 58 2.43 -12.28 -4.66
N ARG A 59 1.51 -11.48 -5.22
CA ARG A 59 1.34 -10.05 -4.96
C ARG A 59 -0.08 -9.76 -4.54
N SER A 60 -0.26 -9.00 -3.46
CA SER A 60 -1.59 -8.60 -3.00
C SER A 60 -2.18 -7.41 -3.78
N GLY A 61 -1.33 -6.59 -4.35
CA GLY A 61 -1.73 -5.29 -4.90
C GLY A 61 -2.10 -4.29 -3.79
N ILE A 62 -1.61 -4.50 -2.58
CA ILE A 62 -1.89 -3.67 -1.40
C ILE A 62 -0.59 -3.06 -0.89
N ILE A 63 -0.61 -1.76 -0.64
CA ILE A 63 0.40 -1.05 0.14
C ILE A 63 -0.18 -0.78 1.53
N GLY A 64 0.51 -1.24 2.56
CA GLY A 64 0.14 -0.94 3.95
C GLY A 64 0.61 0.46 4.33
N LEU A 65 -0.32 1.30 4.81
CA LEU A 65 0.00 2.54 5.53
C LEU A 65 -0.23 2.23 7.01
N ALA A 66 0.84 1.95 7.73
CA ALA A 66 0.77 1.59 9.13
C ALA A 66 1.25 2.75 10.00
N MET A 67 0.48 3.08 11.01
CA MET A 67 0.72 4.23 11.86
C MET A 67 0.67 3.79 13.33
N LYS A 68 1.77 4.08 14.04
CA LYS A 68 1.83 3.85 15.47
C LYS A 68 1.41 5.12 16.20
N ALA A 69 0.25 5.10 16.82
CA ALA A 69 -0.28 6.20 17.60
C ALA A 69 -0.18 5.89 19.09
N SER A 70 0.11 6.91 19.92
CA SER A 70 -0.02 6.75 21.38
C SER A 70 -1.49 6.49 21.75
N GLU A 71 -1.72 5.75 22.85
CA GLU A 71 -3.08 5.39 23.30
C GLU A 71 -4.01 6.61 23.40
N ASN A 72 -3.51 7.74 23.85
CA ASN A 72 -4.29 8.99 23.96
C ASN A 72 -4.63 9.67 22.63
N LYS A 73 -3.94 9.31 21.53
CA LYS A 73 -4.17 9.86 20.19
C LYS A 73 -4.97 8.91 19.29
N TYR A 74 -5.13 7.67 19.70
CA TYR A 74 -5.76 6.63 18.89
C TYR A 74 -7.20 6.98 18.48
N ASP A 75 -8.02 7.43 19.43
CA ASP A 75 -9.44 7.75 19.19
C ASP A 75 -9.69 8.96 18.28
N ASN A 76 -8.69 9.81 18.10
CA ASN A 76 -8.80 11.06 17.32
C ASN A 76 -7.82 11.14 16.14
N PHE A 77 -7.15 10.04 15.82
CA PHE A 77 -6.11 10.02 14.81
C PHE A 77 -6.53 10.61 13.46
N VAL A 78 -7.73 10.27 12.96
CA VAL A 78 -8.26 10.78 11.67
C VAL A 78 -8.59 12.29 11.74
N LYS A 79 -8.71 12.86 12.94
CA LYS A 79 -8.95 14.30 13.13
C LYS A 79 -7.65 15.10 13.16
N ASP A 80 -6.50 14.45 13.25
CA ASP A 80 -5.21 15.11 13.12
C ASP A 80 -5.03 15.61 11.67
N PRO A 81 -4.88 16.93 11.43
CA PRO A 81 -4.80 17.46 10.07
C PRO A 81 -3.59 16.90 9.30
N PHE A 82 -2.45 16.71 9.95
CA PHE A 82 -1.26 16.13 9.31
C PHE A 82 -1.50 14.68 8.88
N ALA A 83 -2.07 13.87 9.77
CA ALA A 83 -2.40 12.49 9.45
C ALA A 83 -3.43 12.39 8.32
N GLY A 84 -4.46 13.24 8.34
CA GLY A 84 -5.47 13.31 7.29
C GLY A 84 -4.90 13.65 5.91
N GLU A 85 -4.05 14.68 5.83
CA GLU A 85 -3.37 15.08 4.60
C GLU A 85 -2.41 13.98 4.09
N LEU A 86 -1.65 13.35 4.98
CA LEU A 86 -0.75 12.26 4.64
C LEU A 86 -1.52 11.06 4.07
N ILE A 87 -2.60 10.63 4.74
CA ILE A 87 -3.43 9.51 4.27
C ILE A 87 -4.00 9.83 2.88
N GLY A 88 -4.54 11.03 2.69
CA GLY A 88 -5.12 11.43 1.42
C GLY A 88 -4.08 11.52 0.29
N ALA A 89 -2.89 12.01 0.59
CA ALA A 89 -1.79 12.08 -0.38
C ALA A 89 -1.31 10.67 -0.76
N VAL A 90 -1.04 9.82 0.23
CA VAL A 90 -0.59 8.43 0.01
C VAL A 90 -1.63 7.65 -0.78
N GLU A 91 -2.92 7.69 -0.41
CA GLU A 91 -3.99 7.00 -1.12
C GLU A 91 -4.02 7.37 -2.60
N ARG A 92 -3.99 8.67 -2.90
CA ARG A 92 -4.02 9.18 -4.26
C ARG A 92 -2.86 8.65 -5.11
N PHE A 93 -1.62 8.66 -4.59
CA PHE A 93 -0.45 8.15 -5.30
C PHE A 93 -0.46 6.63 -5.44
N VAL A 94 -0.81 5.90 -4.39
CA VAL A 94 -0.91 4.44 -4.37
C VAL A 94 -1.96 3.97 -5.39
N ARG A 95 -3.13 4.60 -5.40
CA ARG A 95 -4.22 4.30 -6.35
C ARG A 95 -3.83 4.62 -7.78
N ALA A 96 -3.13 5.74 -8.03
CA ALA A 96 -2.64 6.10 -9.38
C ALA A 96 -1.64 5.06 -9.93
N LYS A 97 -0.96 4.31 -9.07
CA LYS A 97 -0.09 3.18 -9.44
C LYS A 97 -0.82 1.83 -9.53
N GLY A 98 -2.14 1.81 -9.38
CA GLY A 98 -2.96 0.61 -9.48
C GLY A 98 -2.97 -0.28 -8.23
N TYR A 99 -2.46 0.23 -7.09
CA TYR A 99 -2.50 -0.44 -5.80
C TYR A 99 -3.69 0.02 -4.96
N PHE A 100 -4.01 -0.74 -3.92
CA PHE A 100 -4.90 -0.34 -2.84
C PHE A 100 -4.09 0.07 -1.61
N THR A 101 -4.59 1.03 -0.86
CA THR A 101 -4.04 1.40 0.44
C THR A 101 -4.80 0.66 1.53
N MET A 102 -4.07 -0.04 2.40
CA MET A 102 -4.60 -0.59 3.64
C MET A 102 -4.09 0.25 4.80
N LEU A 103 -4.98 1.02 5.42
CA LEU A 103 -4.65 1.79 6.61
C LEU A 103 -4.79 0.90 7.86
N TYR A 104 -3.75 0.88 8.67
CA TYR A 104 -3.76 0.23 9.98
C TYR A 104 -3.14 1.14 11.04
N VAL A 105 -3.86 1.35 12.13
CA VAL A 105 -3.42 2.20 13.24
C VAL A 105 -3.48 1.40 14.53
N SER A 106 -2.39 1.39 15.28
CA SER A 106 -2.31 0.75 16.60
C SER A 106 -1.23 1.42 17.44
N SER A 107 -1.31 1.30 18.76
CA SER A 107 -0.22 1.63 19.69
C SER A 107 0.79 0.47 19.82
N ASP A 108 0.42 -0.74 19.40
CA ASP A 108 1.23 -1.96 19.48
C ASP A 108 1.84 -2.33 18.12
N ILE A 109 3.17 -2.35 18.07
CA ILE A 109 3.91 -2.75 16.86
C ILE A 109 3.68 -4.23 16.50
N GLY A 110 3.43 -5.10 17.47
CA GLY A 110 3.15 -6.51 17.26
C GLY A 110 1.82 -6.71 16.50
N GLU A 111 0.79 -5.94 16.86
CA GLU A 111 -0.48 -5.91 16.13
C GLU A 111 -0.32 -5.40 14.70
N ILE A 112 0.47 -4.34 14.50
CA ILE A 112 0.79 -3.82 13.17
C ILE A 112 1.42 -4.91 12.32
N ILE A 113 2.49 -5.55 12.80
CA ILE A 113 3.20 -6.61 12.08
C ILE A 113 2.27 -7.79 11.76
N SER A 114 1.47 -8.24 12.72
CA SER A 114 0.52 -9.33 12.54
C SER A 114 -0.50 -9.02 11.44
N SER A 115 -1.10 -7.83 11.49
CA SER A 115 -2.11 -7.39 10.52
C SER A 115 -1.54 -7.27 9.11
N VAL A 116 -0.44 -6.55 8.92
CA VAL A 116 0.15 -6.36 7.59
C VAL A 116 0.69 -7.66 7.00
N SER A 117 1.14 -8.59 7.85
CA SER A 117 1.59 -9.92 7.41
C SER A 117 0.42 -10.78 6.94
N SER A 118 -0.69 -10.79 7.67
CA SER A 118 -1.88 -11.61 7.31
C SER A 118 -2.51 -11.17 5.99
N TRP A 119 -2.44 -9.88 5.64
CA TRP A 119 -2.89 -9.37 4.34
C TRP A 119 -1.84 -9.48 3.23
N ASN A 120 -0.63 -9.95 3.55
CA ASN A 120 0.48 -10.12 2.62
C ASN A 120 0.74 -8.86 1.77
N VAL A 121 0.78 -7.69 2.40
CA VAL A 121 0.99 -6.41 1.69
C VAL A 121 2.28 -6.44 0.87
N ASP A 122 2.31 -5.74 -0.26
CA ASP A 122 3.47 -5.71 -1.17
C ASP A 122 4.57 -4.76 -0.70
N GLY A 123 4.23 -3.79 0.13
CA GLY A 123 5.15 -2.82 0.74
C GLY A 123 4.46 -2.06 1.85
N LEU A 124 5.25 -1.31 2.63
CA LEU A 124 4.80 -0.58 3.80
C LEU A 124 5.26 0.88 3.77
N ILE A 125 4.37 1.77 4.17
CA ILE A 125 4.64 3.15 4.56
C ILE A 125 4.36 3.23 6.06
N LEU A 126 5.31 3.71 6.84
CA LEU A 126 5.35 3.57 8.30
C LEU A 126 5.48 4.96 8.94
N LEU A 127 4.53 5.34 9.79
CA LEU A 127 4.54 6.62 10.51
C LEU A 127 4.49 6.38 12.02
N GLY A 128 5.20 7.23 12.78
CA GLY A 128 5.21 7.18 14.25
C GLY A 128 6.06 6.06 14.83
N MET A 129 6.97 5.50 14.05
CA MET A 129 7.83 4.40 14.48
C MET A 129 9.03 4.92 15.28
N GLN A 130 9.34 4.23 16.38
CA GLN A 130 10.56 4.41 17.17
C GLN A 130 11.66 3.47 16.66
N LYS A 131 12.89 3.64 17.17
CA LYS A 131 14.03 2.81 16.80
C LYS A 131 13.75 1.31 17.00
N GLU A 132 13.22 0.94 18.15
CA GLU A 132 12.89 -0.44 18.51
C GLU A 132 11.84 -1.06 17.57
N ASP A 133 10.87 -0.24 17.13
CA ASP A 133 9.88 -0.67 16.14
C ASP A 133 10.53 -0.95 14.77
N GLY A 134 11.45 -0.07 14.36
CA GLY A 134 12.22 -0.22 13.13
C GLY A 134 13.08 -1.49 13.13
N GLU A 135 13.76 -1.78 14.24
CA GLU A 135 14.55 -3.01 14.41
C GLU A 135 13.66 -4.26 14.33
N LEU A 136 12.52 -4.25 15.01
CA LEU A 136 11.57 -5.36 14.98
C LEU A 136 10.96 -5.59 13.61
N LEU A 137 10.58 -4.49 12.92
CA LEU A 137 10.07 -4.54 11.54
C LEU A 137 11.12 -5.11 10.59
N ASN A 138 12.36 -4.62 10.65
CA ASN A 138 13.45 -5.11 9.80
C ASN A 138 13.72 -6.60 10.02
N GLN A 139 13.63 -7.06 11.28
CA GLN A 139 13.83 -8.46 11.62
C GLN A 139 12.71 -9.37 11.09
N LYS A 140 11.45 -8.91 11.19
CA LYS A 140 10.28 -9.74 10.94
C LYS A 140 9.69 -9.58 9.52
N MET A 141 9.93 -8.45 8.88
CA MET A 141 9.34 -8.12 7.58
C MET A 141 10.41 -8.16 6.48
N LYS A 142 10.13 -8.93 5.43
CA LYS A 142 11.00 -8.99 4.23
C LYS A 142 10.30 -8.30 3.04
N LYS A 143 9.77 -7.12 3.27
CA LYS A 143 9.05 -6.31 2.28
C LYS A 143 9.70 -4.93 2.18
N PRO A 144 9.59 -4.24 1.05
CA PRO A 144 9.99 -2.85 0.95
C PRO A 144 9.27 -2.00 2.00
N MET A 145 10.02 -1.19 2.74
CA MET A 145 9.50 -0.31 3.79
C MET A 145 10.04 1.10 3.60
N VAL A 146 9.18 2.08 3.79
CA VAL A 146 9.53 3.50 3.85
C VAL A 146 8.99 4.06 5.15
N PHE A 147 9.86 4.70 5.90
CA PHE A 147 9.48 5.40 7.12
C PHE A 147 9.19 6.86 6.83
N VAL A 148 8.30 7.47 7.59
CA VAL A 148 7.97 8.88 7.52
C VAL A 148 8.34 9.53 8.85
N ASP A 149 9.19 10.55 8.79
CA ASP A 149 9.72 11.30 9.95
C ASP A 149 10.32 10.39 11.05
N ALA A 150 11.01 9.32 10.64
CA ALA A 150 11.66 8.39 11.55
C ALA A 150 13.19 8.51 11.41
N TYR A 151 13.81 9.15 12.37
CA TYR A 151 15.26 9.39 12.41
C TYR A 151 15.91 8.44 13.41
N PHE A 152 16.35 7.28 12.92
CA PHE A 152 17.00 6.25 13.74
C PHE A 152 18.50 6.48 13.76
N GLU A 153 19.08 6.62 14.94
CA GLU A 153 20.53 6.67 15.14
C GLU A 153 21.04 5.27 15.54
N ASP A 154 22.23 4.90 15.02
CA ASP A 154 22.92 3.66 15.36
C ASP A 154 22.07 2.38 15.19
N VAL A 155 21.42 2.23 14.05
CA VAL A 155 20.68 1.00 13.70
C VAL A 155 21.54 0.08 12.80
N PRO A 156 21.46 -1.25 12.99
CA PRO A 156 22.27 -2.22 12.25
C PRO A 156 21.68 -2.58 10.87
N PHE A 157 20.81 -1.74 10.30
CA PHE A 157 20.15 -1.98 9.02
C PHE A 157 20.00 -0.70 8.20
N GLU A 158 19.96 -0.83 6.89
CA GLU A 158 19.62 0.27 5.99
C GLU A 158 18.10 0.48 5.95
N TYR A 159 17.66 1.74 5.96
CA TYR A 159 16.26 2.08 5.83
C TYR A 159 16.05 3.32 4.96
N VAL A 160 14.87 3.43 4.37
CA VAL A 160 14.45 4.61 3.62
C VAL A 160 13.56 5.45 4.51
N ASN A 161 13.94 6.71 4.72
CA ASN A 161 13.15 7.69 5.45
C ASN A 161 12.77 8.85 4.52
N VAL A 162 11.54 9.30 4.64
CA VAL A 162 11.04 10.54 4.02
C VAL A 162 10.62 11.48 5.13
N GLY A 163 11.23 12.65 5.20
CA GLY A 163 10.96 13.63 6.23
C GLY A 163 11.61 14.96 5.92
N ILE A 164 11.43 15.92 6.82
CA ILE A 164 12.03 17.25 6.76
C ILE A 164 13.11 17.40 7.83
N ASP A 165 14.10 18.26 7.58
CA ASP A 165 15.14 18.57 8.57
C ASP A 165 14.63 19.62 9.57
N ASP A 166 13.78 19.16 10.51
CA ASP A 166 13.20 19.98 11.56
C ASP A 166 14.26 20.68 12.42
N ARG A 167 15.38 20.02 12.68
CA ARG A 167 16.48 20.57 13.47
C ARG A 167 17.11 21.78 12.75
N LYS A 168 17.33 21.65 11.46
CA LYS A 168 17.85 22.73 10.62
C LYS A 168 16.83 23.88 10.54
N GLY A 169 15.56 23.57 10.28
CA GLY A 169 14.48 24.57 10.23
C GLY A 169 14.34 25.32 11.55
N GLY A 170 14.32 24.63 12.68
CA GLY A 170 14.26 25.22 14.01
C GLY A 170 15.47 26.12 14.31
N ARG A 171 16.66 25.69 13.90
CA ARG A 171 17.87 26.50 14.01
C ARG A 171 17.80 27.78 13.17
N GLU A 172 17.46 27.67 11.90
CA GLU A 172 17.39 28.80 10.98
C GLU A 172 16.39 29.86 11.44
N ILE A 173 15.20 29.46 11.89
CA ILE A 173 14.22 30.42 12.42
C ILE A 173 14.69 31.07 13.71
N THR A 174 15.36 30.34 14.60
CA THR A 174 15.92 30.88 15.84
C THR A 174 17.02 31.90 15.53
N GLU A 175 17.94 31.59 14.63
CA GLU A 175 18.98 32.51 14.19
C GLU A 175 18.38 33.78 13.59
N TYR A 176 17.34 33.67 12.77
CA TYR A 176 16.61 34.82 12.22
C TYR A 176 15.99 35.71 13.29
N LEU A 177 15.34 35.13 14.29
CA LEU A 177 14.72 35.89 15.39
C LEU A 177 15.79 36.64 16.21
N ILE A 178 16.90 35.97 16.54
CA ILE A 178 18.02 36.63 17.28
C ILE A 178 18.60 37.78 16.46
N GLN A 179 18.85 37.60 15.16
CA GLN A 179 19.35 38.66 14.28
C GLN A 179 18.37 39.85 14.15
N SER A 180 17.08 39.59 14.29
CA SER A 180 16.01 40.60 14.27
C SER A 180 15.82 41.30 15.63
N GLY A 181 16.66 41.00 16.63
CA GLY A 181 16.66 41.66 17.94
C GLY A 181 15.67 41.11 18.97
N HIS A 182 15.10 39.92 18.71
CA HIS A 182 14.30 39.17 19.70
C HIS A 182 15.24 38.51 20.73
N GLN A 183 14.82 38.50 22.00
CA GLN A 183 15.54 37.88 23.12
C GLN A 183 14.74 36.71 23.70
#